data_701e75dbcaedd6e4f71aeafc6081c65f
#
_entry.id   701e75dbcaedd6e4f71aeafc6081c65f
#
_cell.length_a   1.000
_cell.length_b   1.000
_cell.length_c   1.000
_cell.angle_alpha   90.00
_cell.angle_beta   90.00
_cell.angle_gamma   90.00
#
_symmetry.space_group_name_H-M   'P 1'
#
loop_
_entity.id
_entity.type
_entity.pdbx_description
1 polymer ?
#
loop_
_entity_poly.entity_id
_entity_poly.type
_entity_poly.pdbx_seq_one_letter_code
_entity_poly.pdbx_strand_id
1 'polypeptide(L)'
;IKLLNASKNFDLLGFLDNDDKRAIEIQQQYNIKRFDDINELSNQINAVIIATPTKSHYSLAKFFLQQKKHVFIEKPITSTIQEAKELTLLANKFGLIGQVGHVERFNSAYSNVKKILNPMFIEAHRLSHYPERGTDVSVVLDLMIHDIDIILSVIDSPIKKVNANGTKVISDNPD
;
A
#
# COMPACT_ATOMS: atom_id res chain seq x y z
N ILE A 1 -10.28 0.32 -8.80
CA ILE A 1 -11.12 0.88 -9.88
C ILE A 1 -12.59 0.94 -9.45
N LYS A 2 -13.26 -0.18 -9.14
CA LYS A 2 -14.69 -0.22 -8.78
C LYS A 2 -15.09 0.85 -7.74
N LEU A 3 -14.35 0.97 -6.64
CA LEU A 3 -14.65 1.93 -5.58
C LEU A 3 -14.43 3.39 -6.03
N LEU A 4 -13.39 3.65 -6.79
CA LEU A 4 -13.09 4.98 -7.30
C LEU A 4 -14.13 5.44 -8.33
N ASN A 5 -14.52 4.56 -9.22
CA ASN A 5 -15.54 4.85 -10.24
C ASN A 5 -16.93 5.14 -9.63
N ALA A 6 -17.22 4.55 -8.46
CA ALA A 6 -18.44 4.81 -7.71
C ALA A 6 -18.35 6.02 -6.77
N SER A 7 -17.17 6.59 -6.58
CA SER A 7 -16.95 7.70 -5.63
C SER A 7 -17.34 9.03 -6.26
N LYS A 8 -18.01 9.87 -5.49
CA LYS A 8 -18.28 11.28 -5.87
C LYS A 8 -17.14 12.24 -5.50
N ASN A 9 -16.13 11.75 -4.77
CA ASN A 9 -15.03 12.56 -4.27
C ASN A 9 -13.82 12.57 -5.21
N PHE A 10 -13.81 11.69 -6.21
CA PHE A 10 -12.70 11.53 -7.15
C PHE A 10 -13.23 11.48 -8.57
N ASP A 11 -12.50 12.11 -9.47
CA ASP A 11 -12.68 11.98 -10.91
C ASP A 11 -11.65 10.95 -11.41
N LEU A 12 -12.11 9.73 -11.70
CA LEU A 12 -11.26 8.65 -12.18
C LEU A 12 -11.03 8.81 -13.68
N LEU A 13 -9.91 9.43 -14.06
CA LEU A 13 -9.57 9.71 -15.45
C LEU A 13 -9.18 8.47 -16.25
N GLY A 14 -8.63 7.45 -15.60
CA GLY A 14 -8.22 6.23 -16.27
C GLY A 14 -7.24 5.39 -15.45
N PHE A 15 -6.62 4.43 -16.11
CA PHE A 15 -5.64 3.53 -15.52
C PHE A 15 -4.56 3.13 -16.51
N LEU A 16 -3.46 2.58 -15.99
CA LEU A 16 -2.38 1.96 -16.75
C LEU A 16 -2.11 0.57 -16.17
N ASP A 17 -2.06 -0.44 -17.00
CA ASP A 17 -1.70 -1.82 -16.63
C ASP A 17 -0.84 -2.42 -17.76
N ASN A 18 0.21 -3.15 -17.38
CA ASN A 18 1.11 -3.82 -18.31
C ASN A 18 0.54 -5.14 -18.87
N ASP A 19 -0.51 -5.67 -18.27
CA ASP A 19 -1.23 -6.84 -18.74
C ASP A 19 -2.34 -6.40 -19.71
N ASP A 20 -2.09 -6.51 -21.01
CA ASP A 20 -3.02 -6.09 -22.06
C ASP A 20 -4.38 -6.77 -21.95
N LYS A 21 -4.40 -8.08 -21.66
CA LYS A 21 -5.65 -8.83 -21.56
C LYS A 21 -6.50 -8.31 -20.42
N ARG A 22 -5.90 -8.16 -19.25
CA ARG A 22 -6.56 -7.61 -18.06
C ARG A 22 -6.99 -6.16 -18.28
N ALA A 23 -6.17 -5.36 -18.93
CA ALA A 23 -6.47 -3.97 -19.22
C ALA A 23 -7.71 -3.83 -20.12
N ILE A 24 -7.83 -4.65 -21.18
CA ILE A 24 -9.00 -4.67 -22.06
C ILE A 24 -10.27 -5.06 -21.27
N GLU A 25 -10.20 -6.10 -20.44
CA GLU A 25 -11.33 -6.53 -19.61
C GLU A 25 -11.81 -5.40 -18.69
N ILE A 26 -10.89 -4.72 -18.02
CA ILE A 26 -11.18 -3.61 -17.09
C ILE A 26 -11.77 -2.41 -17.85
N GLN A 27 -11.20 -2.06 -18.99
CA GLN A 27 -11.71 -0.97 -19.82
C GLN A 27 -13.15 -1.21 -20.26
N GLN A 28 -13.46 -2.42 -20.70
CA GLN A 28 -14.82 -2.81 -21.11
C GLN A 28 -15.79 -2.83 -19.93
N GLN A 29 -15.35 -3.40 -18.78
CA GLN A 29 -16.19 -3.56 -17.60
C GLN A 29 -16.60 -2.23 -16.96
N TYR A 30 -15.69 -1.26 -16.89
CA TYR A 30 -15.89 -0.01 -16.18
C TYR A 30 -16.06 1.20 -17.08
N ASN A 31 -15.91 1.04 -18.40
CA ASN A 31 -15.96 2.12 -19.41
C ASN A 31 -15.03 3.30 -19.05
N ILE A 32 -13.79 3.00 -18.68
CA ILE A 32 -12.76 3.97 -18.29
C ILE A 32 -11.59 3.93 -19.27
N LYS A 33 -10.92 5.07 -19.44
CA LYS A 33 -9.77 5.19 -20.35
C LYS A 33 -8.61 4.34 -19.86
N ARG A 34 -8.02 3.52 -20.74
CA ARG A 34 -6.68 2.99 -20.56
C ARG A 34 -5.66 3.97 -21.12
N PHE A 35 -4.57 4.16 -20.41
CA PHE A 35 -3.38 4.86 -20.88
C PHE A 35 -2.29 3.85 -21.19
N ASP A 36 -1.56 4.08 -22.29
CA ASP A 36 -0.44 3.24 -22.69
C ASP A 36 0.91 3.89 -22.35
N ASP A 37 0.92 5.18 -22.03
CA ASP A 37 2.11 5.94 -21.67
C ASP A 37 1.94 6.61 -20.29
N ILE A 38 2.94 6.39 -19.42
CA ILE A 38 2.94 6.93 -18.06
C ILE A 38 3.07 8.46 -18.03
N ASN A 39 3.72 9.08 -19.03
CA ASN A 39 3.84 10.52 -19.09
C ASN A 39 2.53 11.14 -19.53
N GLU A 40 1.83 10.51 -20.50
CA GLU A 40 0.48 10.94 -20.88
C GLU A 40 -0.45 10.91 -19.67
N LEU A 41 -0.48 9.80 -18.93
CA LEU A 41 -1.24 9.69 -17.68
C LEU A 41 -0.85 10.79 -16.69
N SER A 42 0.43 10.93 -16.42
CA SER A 42 0.94 11.91 -15.45
C SER A 42 0.51 13.33 -15.78
N ASN A 43 0.50 13.71 -17.04
CA ASN A 43 0.12 15.08 -17.45
C ASN A 43 -1.36 15.40 -17.21
N GLN A 44 -2.22 14.40 -17.08
CA GLN A 44 -3.67 14.60 -16.95
C GLN A 44 -4.19 14.48 -15.51
N ILE A 45 -3.40 13.94 -14.57
CA ILE A 45 -3.83 13.63 -13.19
C ILE A 45 -3.26 14.60 -12.15
N ASN A 46 -3.91 14.70 -11.01
CA ASN A 46 -3.40 15.36 -9.80
C ASN A 46 -2.84 14.34 -8.79
N ALA A 47 -3.39 13.14 -8.79
CA ALA A 47 -3.01 12.07 -7.87
C ALA A 47 -3.03 10.71 -8.56
N VAL A 48 -2.24 9.76 -8.05
CA VAL A 48 -2.19 8.39 -8.55
C VAL A 48 -2.33 7.39 -7.40
N ILE A 49 -2.99 6.27 -7.69
CA ILE A 49 -3.00 5.09 -6.83
C ILE A 49 -2.10 4.03 -7.47
N ILE A 50 -1.08 3.60 -6.73
CA ILE A 50 -0.12 2.58 -7.13
C ILE A 50 -0.52 1.28 -6.44
N ALA A 51 -1.03 0.32 -7.21
CA ALA A 51 -1.48 -1.00 -6.77
C ALA A 51 -0.82 -2.11 -7.63
N THR A 52 0.45 -1.97 -7.85
CA THR A 52 1.32 -2.87 -8.61
C THR A 52 2.04 -3.86 -7.68
N PRO A 53 2.83 -4.82 -8.17
CA PRO A 53 3.75 -5.57 -7.32
C PRO A 53 4.74 -4.67 -6.59
N THR A 54 5.08 -5.02 -5.34
CA THR A 54 5.90 -4.20 -4.42
C THR A 54 7.21 -3.69 -5.03
N LYS A 55 7.88 -4.52 -5.84
CA LYS A 55 9.13 -4.17 -6.51
C LYS A 55 9.05 -2.93 -7.43
N SER A 56 7.86 -2.55 -7.88
CA SER A 56 7.64 -1.36 -8.72
C SER A 56 7.16 -0.14 -7.93
N HIS A 57 6.78 -0.28 -6.67
CA HIS A 57 6.24 0.82 -5.87
C HIS A 57 7.19 2.01 -5.81
N TYR A 58 8.45 1.78 -5.46
CA TYR A 58 9.44 2.84 -5.34
C TYR A 58 9.64 3.62 -6.64
N SER A 59 9.89 2.94 -7.75
CA SER A 59 10.17 3.60 -9.04
C SER A 59 8.98 4.43 -9.53
N LEU A 60 7.76 3.87 -9.43
CA LEU A 60 6.54 4.56 -9.82
C LEU A 60 6.23 5.75 -8.91
N ALA A 61 6.29 5.55 -7.58
CA ALA A 61 6.03 6.63 -6.63
C ALA A 61 7.03 7.77 -6.78
N LYS A 62 8.32 7.46 -6.94
CA LYS A 62 9.38 8.45 -7.20
C LYS A 62 9.08 9.25 -8.46
N PHE A 63 8.74 8.57 -9.56
CA PHE A 63 8.36 9.23 -10.81
C PHE A 63 7.21 10.23 -10.59
N PHE A 64 6.09 9.78 -10.04
CA PHE A 64 4.93 10.65 -9.86
C PHE A 64 5.17 11.81 -8.89
N LEU A 65 5.89 11.58 -7.79
CA LEU A 65 6.29 12.66 -6.87
C LEU A 65 7.17 13.71 -7.57
N GLN A 66 8.11 13.28 -8.43
CA GLN A 66 8.93 14.20 -9.24
C GLN A 66 8.09 14.99 -10.25
N GLN A 67 7.00 14.39 -10.76
CA GLN A 67 6.01 15.07 -11.61
C GLN A 67 4.99 15.90 -10.81
N LYS A 68 5.23 16.13 -9.50
CA LYS A 68 4.37 16.93 -8.60
C LYS A 68 2.96 16.35 -8.43
N LYS A 69 2.83 15.01 -8.44
CA LYS A 69 1.56 14.32 -8.20
C LYS A 69 1.50 13.76 -6.80
N HIS A 70 0.32 13.81 -6.18
CA HIS A 70 0.05 13.11 -4.94
C HIS A 70 0.05 11.60 -5.19
N VAL A 71 0.50 10.80 -4.23
CA VAL A 71 0.57 9.35 -4.39
C VAL A 71 -0.11 8.61 -3.25
N PHE A 72 -0.92 7.63 -3.60
CA PHE A 72 -1.35 6.57 -2.70
C PHE A 72 -0.64 5.28 -3.14
N ILE A 73 0.03 4.60 -2.23
CA ILE A 73 0.81 3.39 -2.52
C ILE A 73 0.24 2.25 -1.70
N GLU A 74 -0.08 1.11 -2.34
CA GLU A 74 -0.45 -0.09 -1.61
C GLU A 74 0.68 -0.57 -0.69
N LYS A 75 0.29 -1.31 0.36
CA LYS A 75 1.26 -1.91 1.28
C LYS A 75 2.03 -3.07 0.61
N PRO A 76 3.29 -3.28 1.01
CA PRO A 76 4.16 -2.38 1.75
C PRO A 76 4.55 -1.18 0.88
N ILE A 77 4.89 -0.05 1.51
CA ILE A 77 5.27 1.18 0.78
C ILE A 77 6.37 0.92 -0.26
N THR A 78 7.39 0.16 0.12
CA THR A 78 8.56 -0.21 -0.71
C THR A 78 9.16 -1.53 -0.22
N SER A 79 10.11 -2.07 -0.95
CA SER A 79 10.85 -3.27 -0.56
C SER A 79 11.91 -3.00 0.51
N THR A 80 12.45 -1.78 0.60
CA THR A 80 13.51 -1.41 1.53
C THR A 80 13.20 -0.14 2.31
N ILE A 81 13.77 -0.05 3.52
CA ILE A 81 13.63 1.15 4.38
C ILE A 81 14.23 2.39 3.71
N GLN A 82 15.33 2.21 2.98
CA GLN A 82 16.01 3.32 2.31
C GLN A 82 15.12 3.97 1.24
N GLU A 83 14.46 3.15 0.42
CA GLU A 83 13.48 3.61 -0.57
C GLU A 83 12.32 4.36 0.09
N ALA A 84 11.77 3.82 1.18
CA ALA A 84 10.67 4.46 1.92
C ALA A 84 11.07 5.84 2.46
N LYS A 85 12.29 5.97 3.02
CA LYS A 85 12.83 7.24 3.49
C LYS A 85 12.98 8.25 2.34
N GLU A 86 13.48 7.81 1.20
CA GLU A 86 13.64 8.69 0.03
C GLU A 86 12.29 9.21 -0.48
N LEU A 87 11.27 8.35 -0.59
CA LEU A 87 9.93 8.78 -0.97
C LEU A 87 9.32 9.78 0.02
N THR A 88 9.52 9.55 1.32
CA THR A 88 9.04 10.47 2.37
C THR A 88 9.70 11.84 2.25
N LEU A 89 11.03 11.87 2.05
CA LEU A 89 11.77 13.12 1.86
C LEU A 89 11.33 13.84 0.59
N LEU A 90 11.08 13.10 -0.48
CA LEU A 90 10.65 13.66 -1.76
C LEU A 90 9.24 14.26 -1.67
N ALA A 91 8.30 13.56 -1.03
CA ALA A 91 6.95 14.07 -0.80
C ALA A 91 6.98 15.37 0.03
N ASN A 92 7.73 15.38 1.12
CA ASN A 92 7.90 16.55 1.98
C ASN A 92 8.54 17.73 1.22
N LYS A 93 9.60 17.47 0.45
CA LYS A 93 10.30 18.48 -0.35
C LYS A 93 9.37 19.22 -1.31
N PHE A 94 8.39 18.52 -1.88
CA PHE A 94 7.46 19.10 -2.85
C PHE A 94 6.11 19.49 -2.25
N GLY A 95 5.90 19.32 -0.94
CA GLY A 95 4.62 19.59 -0.29
C GLY A 95 3.49 18.67 -0.78
N LEU A 96 3.80 17.42 -1.13
CA LEU A 96 2.86 16.47 -1.68
C LEU A 96 2.35 15.50 -0.62
N ILE A 97 1.14 15.00 -0.83
CA ILE A 97 0.57 13.93 -0.01
C ILE A 97 1.10 12.59 -0.52
N GLY A 98 1.80 11.86 0.35
CA GLY A 98 2.12 10.46 0.18
C GLY A 98 1.35 9.64 1.23
N GLN A 99 0.50 8.73 0.80
CA GLN A 99 -0.28 7.86 1.69
C GLN A 99 0.01 6.40 1.39
N VAL A 100 0.11 5.59 2.45
CA VAL A 100 0.25 4.13 2.33
C VAL A 100 -1.07 3.44 2.63
N GLY A 101 -1.39 2.39 1.88
CA GLY A 101 -2.64 1.63 1.93
C GLY A 101 -2.78 0.71 3.15
N HIS A 102 -2.61 1.23 4.35
CA HIS A 102 -2.88 0.51 5.60
C HIS A 102 -4.39 0.42 5.87
N VAL A 103 -5.09 -0.33 5.02
CA VAL A 103 -6.57 -0.37 4.97
C VAL A 103 -7.21 -0.96 6.23
N GLU A 104 -6.49 -1.80 6.99
CA GLU A 104 -6.98 -2.37 8.24
C GLU A 104 -7.29 -1.30 9.32
N ARG A 105 -6.70 -0.12 9.23
CA ARG A 105 -7.07 1.02 10.08
C ARG A 105 -8.53 1.46 9.94
N PHE A 106 -9.15 1.12 8.80
CA PHE A 106 -10.53 1.47 8.46
C PHE A 106 -11.48 0.28 8.61
N ASN A 107 -10.97 -0.87 9.07
CA ASN A 107 -11.82 -2.00 9.42
C ASN A 107 -12.81 -1.59 10.50
N SER A 108 -14.10 -1.84 10.28
CA SER A 108 -15.18 -1.41 11.17
C SER A 108 -15.06 -1.97 12.59
N ALA A 109 -14.60 -3.21 12.73
CA ALA A 109 -14.35 -3.81 14.04
C ALA A 109 -13.30 -3.02 14.85
N TYR A 110 -12.24 -2.59 14.19
CA TYR A 110 -11.19 -1.79 14.81
C TYR A 110 -11.59 -0.34 15.01
N SER A 111 -12.14 0.33 14.00
CA SER A 111 -12.44 1.77 14.04
C SER A 111 -13.48 2.12 15.12
N ASN A 112 -14.40 1.20 15.40
CA ASN A 112 -15.43 1.39 16.44
C ASN A 112 -14.85 1.35 17.86
N VAL A 113 -13.79 0.58 18.09
CA VAL A 113 -13.20 0.41 19.43
C VAL A 113 -11.95 1.25 19.66
N LYS A 114 -11.30 1.72 18.63
CA LYS A 114 -10.02 2.45 18.70
C LYS A 114 -10.01 3.56 19.77
N LYS A 115 -11.08 4.33 19.86
CA LYS A 115 -11.19 5.48 20.77
C LYS A 115 -11.23 5.12 22.26
N ILE A 116 -11.61 3.89 22.56
CA ILE A 116 -11.73 3.38 23.94
C ILE A 116 -10.58 2.45 24.33
N LEU A 117 -9.68 2.13 23.38
CA LEU A 117 -8.53 1.26 23.64
C LEU A 117 -7.45 2.04 24.42
N ASN A 118 -7.05 1.47 25.55
CA ASN A 118 -5.90 1.87 26.31
C ASN A 118 -5.16 0.62 26.81
N PRO A 119 -4.52 -0.12 25.90
CA PRO A 119 -3.99 -1.43 26.23
C PRO A 119 -2.70 -1.33 27.02
N MET A 120 -2.57 -2.14 28.06
CA MET A 120 -1.33 -2.38 28.78
C MET A 120 -0.54 -3.56 28.22
N PHE A 121 -1.23 -4.45 27.50
CA PHE A 121 -0.68 -5.62 26.82
C PHE A 121 -1.48 -5.88 25.55
N ILE A 122 -0.80 -6.27 24.48
CA ILE A 122 -1.42 -6.66 23.22
C ILE A 122 -0.83 -7.99 22.76
N GLU A 123 -1.69 -8.90 22.38
CA GLU A 123 -1.35 -10.13 21.70
C GLU A 123 -2.11 -10.16 20.37
N ALA A 124 -1.42 -10.49 19.29
CA ALA A 124 -2.02 -10.57 17.96
C ALA A 124 -1.61 -11.86 17.27
N HIS A 125 -2.59 -12.57 16.71
CA HIS A 125 -2.40 -13.78 15.94
C HIS A 125 -2.89 -13.56 14.52
N ARG A 126 -2.03 -13.77 13.54
CA ARG A 126 -2.41 -13.73 12.13
C ARG A 126 -2.02 -15.02 11.44
N LEU A 127 -3.01 -15.86 11.24
CA LEU A 127 -2.87 -17.16 10.62
C LEU A 127 -3.46 -17.11 9.21
N SER A 128 -2.74 -17.61 8.22
CA SER A 128 -3.18 -17.69 6.84
C SER A 128 -2.70 -18.99 6.22
N HIS A 129 -3.46 -19.52 5.26
CA HIS A 129 -2.92 -20.54 4.38
C HIS A 129 -1.78 -19.95 3.54
N TYR A 130 -0.79 -20.78 3.19
CA TYR A 130 0.30 -20.36 2.33
C TYR A 130 -0.26 -19.87 0.99
N PRO A 131 -0.04 -18.60 0.60
CA PRO A 131 -0.59 -18.06 -0.61
C PRO A 131 0.23 -18.48 -1.84
N GLU A 132 -0.44 -18.78 -2.95
CA GLU A 132 0.22 -19.01 -4.24
C GLU A 132 0.74 -17.71 -4.87
N ARG A 133 0.36 -16.55 -4.33
CA ARG A 133 0.69 -15.20 -4.84
C ARG A 133 1.22 -14.32 -3.72
N GLY A 134 2.02 -13.30 -4.08
CA GLY A 134 2.54 -12.34 -3.10
C GLY A 134 3.76 -12.84 -2.33
N THR A 135 4.45 -13.87 -2.84
CA THR A 135 5.66 -14.45 -2.24
C THR A 135 6.93 -13.63 -2.55
N ASP A 136 6.79 -12.47 -3.17
CA ASP A 136 7.87 -11.54 -3.51
C ASP A 136 8.36 -10.68 -2.32
N VAL A 137 7.65 -10.72 -1.21
CA VAL A 137 8.01 -10.04 0.04
C VAL A 137 7.92 -11.00 1.24
N SER A 138 8.61 -10.66 2.34
CA SER A 138 8.56 -11.47 3.55
C SER A 138 7.15 -11.48 4.18
N VAL A 139 6.83 -12.52 4.96
CA VAL A 139 5.59 -12.60 5.75
C VAL A 139 5.38 -11.38 6.65
N VAL A 140 6.45 -10.75 7.11
CA VAL A 140 6.38 -9.50 7.89
C VAL A 140 5.78 -8.37 7.06
N LEU A 141 6.25 -8.19 5.81
CA LEU A 141 5.79 -7.12 4.92
C LEU A 141 4.46 -7.45 4.23
N ASP A 142 4.09 -8.71 4.10
CA ASP A 142 2.80 -9.10 3.52
C ASP A 142 1.67 -9.15 4.54
N LEU A 143 1.87 -9.87 5.64
CA LEU A 143 0.81 -10.16 6.61
C LEU A 143 0.97 -9.38 7.93
N MET A 144 2.13 -9.51 8.58
CA MET A 144 2.35 -8.97 9.94
C MET A 144 2.31 -7.45 9.98
N ILE A 145 2.58 -6.79 8.86
CA ILE A 145 2.53 -5.32 8.72
C ILE A 145 1.18 -4.73 9.14
N HIS A 146 0.08 -5.44 8.94
CA HIS A 146 -1.25 -4.99 9.32
C HIS A 146 -1.41 -4.91 10.84
N ASP A 147 -0.92 -5.92 11.56
CA ASP A 147 -1.00 -5.98 13.02
C ASP A 147 -0.03 -4.99 13.65
N ILE A 148 1.18 -4.88 13.10
CA ILE A 148 2.17 -3.88 13.50
C ILE A 148 1.60 -2.47 13.35
N ASP A 149 0.97 -2.16 12.22
CA ASP A 149 0.38 -0.85 11.95
C ASP A 149 -0.75 -0.50 12.93
N ILE A 150 -1.64 -1.47 13.21
CA ILE A 150 -2.71 -1.29 14.19
C ILE A 150 -2.14 -1.05 15.59
N ILE A 151 -1.18 -1.87 16.04
CA ILE A 151 -0.54 -1.75 17.36
C ILE A 151 0.10 -0.37 17.50
N LEU A 152 0.90 0.05 16.52
CA LEU A 152 1.54 1.37 16.52
C LEU A 152 0.54 2.52 16.48
N SER A 153 -0.68 2.29 16.04
CA SER A 153 -1.71 3.33 16.00
C SER A 153 -2.49 3.50 17.31
N VAL A 154 -2.33 2.59 18.28
CA VAL A 154 -3.00 2.65 19.59
C VAL A 154 -2.03 2.82 20.76
N ILE A 155 -0.73 2.72 20.51
CA ILE A 155 0.32 2.88 21.53
C ILE A 155 1.12 4.14 21.21
N ASP A 156 1.09 5.11 22.12
CA ASP A 156 1.81 6.39 21.98
C ASP A 156 3.27 6.31 22.46
N SER A 157 3.66 5.22 23.14
CA SER A 157 5.02 5.07 23.66
C SER A 157 6.01 4.61 22.60
N PRO A 158 7.28 5.04 22.67
CA PRO A 158 8.30 4.58 21.73
C PRO A 158 8.63 3.10 21.91
N ILE A 159 9.00 2.44 20.82
CA ILE A 159 9.48 1.05 20.86
C ILE A 159 10.81 1.00 21.60
N LYS A 160 10.86 0.24 22.68
CA LYS A 160 12.09 0.07 23.49
C LYS A 160 12.96 -1.08 22.97
N LYS A 161 12.35 -2.18 22.55
CA LYS A 161 13.07 -3.38 22.10
C LYS A 161 12.21 -4.19 21.15
N VAL A 162 12.86 -4.81 20.17
CA VAL A 162 12.26 -5.80 19.27
C VAL A 162 13.03 -7.11 19.41
N ASN A 163 12.32 -8.22 19.60
CA ASN A 163 12.85 -9.58 19.45
C ASN A 163 12.01 -10.26 18.39
N ALA A 164 12.65 -10.98 17.50
CA ALA A 164 11.95 -11.72 16.42
C ALA A 164 12.56 -13.12 16.27
N ASN A 165 11.70 -14.10 16.05
CA ASN A 165 12.07 -15.45 15.67
C ASN A 165 11.27 -15.80 14.42
N GLY A 166 11.89 -16.52 13.50
CA GLY A 166 11.25 -17.00 12.27
C GLY A 166 11.77 -18.38 11.95
N THR A 167 10.93 -19.20 11.34
CA THR A 167 11.31 -20.52 10.87
C THR A 167 10.82 -20.71 9.43
N LYS A 168 11.48 -21.60 8.71
CA LYS A 168 11.09 -22.05 7.37
C LYS A 168 10.27 -23.30 7.51
N VAL A 169 9.07 -23.33 6.97
CA VAL A 169 8.18 -24.48 7.03
C VAL A 169 7.82 -24.97 5.64
N ILE A 170 7.35 -24.08 4.78
CA ILE A 170 6.85 -24.39 3.43
C ILE A 170 7.79 -23.79 2.36
N SER A 171 8.29 -22.58 2.57
CA SER A 171 9.15 -21.89 1.63
C SER A 171 10.63 -21.83 2.07
N ASP A 172 11.51 -21.31 1.22
CA ASP A 172 12.91 -21.08 1.54
C ASP A 172 13.15 -19.86 2.45
N ASN A 173 12.12 -19.07 2.67
CA ASN A 173 12.12 -17.92 3.59
C ASN A 173 11.32 -18.25 4.86
N PRO A 174 11.50 -17.52 5.96
CA PRO A 174 10.61 -17.63 7.11
C PRO A 174 9.15 -17.35 6.72
N ASP A 175 8.26 -18.31 7.09
CA ASP A 175 6.83 -18.30 6.77
C ASP A 175 6.00 -17.83 7.99
#